data_b3cce6ce0f3eb9027bb521c0f8023935
#
_entry.id   b3cce6ce0f3eb9027bb521c0f8023935
#
_cell.length_a   1.000
_cell.length_b   1.000
_cell.length_c   1.000
_cell.angle_alpha   90.00
_cell.angle_beta   90.00
_cell.angle_gamma   90.00
#
_symmetry.space_group_name_H-M   'P 1'
#
loop_
_entity.id
_entity.type
_entity.pdbx_description
1 polymer ?
#
loop_
_entity_poly.entity_id
_entity_poly.type
_entity_poly.pdbx_seq_one_letter_code
_entity_poly.pdbx_strand_id
1 'polypeptide(L)'
;PAVQETRNRYPSVSDTVVEPETNQEYFRGEVRECLPAKATHSTQHSRVVKVLGAYAKPEYTVDIDLLTRQDEDNNFASDVCVRRRGFDPKTDDRYLEDVAFEIKATQRAGDLTERARLMARRGVRRVFAIPVKGDDAGYNLVAGPLLEWQPERDDWKTWGEHELLEDPCLIGPLRIEALLDAVEAEEAVVKAVIASNHPAMAKHDAEMVQFGKRLALEQILEARRLRLDAEVRGRIDDCTDDDVLSRWLERAATANSLADVFDDA
;
A
#
# COMPACT_ATOMS: atom_id res chain seq x y z
N PRO A 1 -22.57 -25.53 -40.20
CA PRO A 1 -22.66 -25.92 -38.83
C PRO A 1 -21.87 -24.90 -38.04
N ALA A 2 -22.61 -24.05 -37.33
CA ALA A 2 -22.05 -23.10 -36.40
C ALA A 2 -21.37 -23.94 -35.28
N VAL A 3 -20.10 -23.75 -35.10
CA VAL A 3 -19.39 -24.19 -33.89
C VAL A 3 -20.04 -23.44 -32.75
N GLN A 4 -20.87 -24.10 -31.96
CA GLN A 4 -21.23 -23.64 -30.64
C GLN A 4 -19.90 -23.62 -29.86
N GLU A 5 -19.27 -22.46 -29.79
CA GLU A 5 -18.27 -22.21 -28.75
C GLU A 5 -18.98 -22.53 -27.43
N THR A 6 -18.51 -23.59 -26.78
CA THR A 6 -18.86 -23.88 -25.41
C THR A 6 -18.31 -22.72 -24.60
N ARG A 7 -19.15 -21.67 -24.42
CA ARG A 7 -18.83 -20.54 -23.54
C ARG A 7 -18.42 -21.13 -22.20
N ASN A 8 -17.19 -20.86 -21.85
CA ASN A 8 -16.63 -21.31 -20.59
C ASN A 8 -17.57 -20.86 -19.46
N ARG A 9 -17.92 -21.75 -18.56
CA ARG A 9 -18.85 -21.47 -17.45
C ARG A 9 -18.44 -20.21 -16.64
N TYR A 10 -17.17 -19.86 -16.73
CA TYR A 10 -16.58 -18.67 -16.13
C TYR A 10 -15.78 -17.96 -17.23
N PRO A 11 -16.23 -16.77 -17.67
CA PRO A 11 -15.50 -16.00 -18.65
C PRO A 11 -14.13 -15.59 -18.13
N SER A 12 -13.16 -15.43 -19.00
CA SER A 12 -11.84 -14.90 -18.68
C SER A 12 -11.96 -13.49 -18.09
N VAL A 13 -10.98 -13.08 -17.28
CA VAL A 13 -10.93 -11.72 -16.74
C VAL A 13 -10.71 -10.67 -17.84
N SER A 14 -10.07 -11.02 -18.94
CA SER A 14 -9.87 -10.17 -20.12
C SER A 14 -11.04 -10.22 -21.11
N ASP A 15 -11.97 -11.17 -20.96
CA ASP A 15 -13.15 -11.28 -21.83
C ASP A 15 -14.18 -10.22 -21.43
N THR A 16 -13.97 -9.00 -21.88
CA THR A 16 -14.78 -7.82 -21.55
C THR A 16 -15.85 -7.56 -22.62
N VAL A 17 -17.00 -7.02 -22.21
CA VAL A 17 -18.07 -6.59 -23.12
C VAL A 17 -17.93 -5.13 -23.57
N VAL A 18 -17.04 -4.38 -22.92
CA VAL A 18 -16.64 -3.02 -23.30
C VAL A 18 -15.12 -2.90 -23.27
N GLU A 19 -14.56 -1.99 -24.06
CA GLU A 19 -13.10 -1.76 -24.09
C GLU A 19 -12.65 -0.96 -22.86
N PRO A 20 -11.50 -1.29 -22.26
CA PRO A 20 -11.05 -0.67 -21.02
C PRO A 20 -10.91 0.86 -21.06
N GLU A 21 -10.48 1.43 -22.18
CA GLU A 21 -10.23 2.87 -22.31
C GLU A 21 -11.49 3.69 -22.68
N THR A 22 -12.67 3.08 -22.71
CA THR A 22 -13.91 3.78 -23.13
C THR A 22 -14.58 4.56 -22.01
N ASN A 23 -14.15 4.44 -20.76
CA ASN A 23 -14.83 4.95 -19.56
C ASN A 23 -16.27 4.42 -19.43
N GLN A 24 -16.49 3.20 -19.84
CA GLN A 24 -17.80 2.55 -19.81
C GLN A 24 -17.73 1.28 -18.97
N GLU A 25 -18.83 1.01 -18.29
CA GLU A 25 -19.10 -0.27 -17.63
C GLU A 25 -20.33 -0.90 -18.29
N TYR A 26 -20.40 -2.22 -18.23
CA TYR A 26 -21.60 -2.97 -18.58
C TYR A 26 -22.18 -3.57 -17.30
N PHE A 27 -23.35 -3.09 -16.92
CA PHE A 27 -23.96 -3.47 -15.64
C PHE A 27 -25.44 -3.75 -15.80
N ARG A 28 -25.88 -4.96 -15.44
CA ARG A 28 -27.25 -5.46 -15.63
C ARG A 28 -27.71 -5.40 -17.09
N GLY A 29 -26.84 -5.73 -18.02
CA GLY A 29 -27.15 -5.73 -19.43
C GLY A 29 -27.18 -4.34 -20.09
N GLU A 30 -26.77 -3.28 -19.39
CA GLU A 30 -26.78 -1.91 -19.89
C GLU A 30 -25.38 -1.29 -19.83
N VAL A 31 -25.00 -0.58 -20.90
CA VAL A 31 -23.78 0.23 -20.90
C VAL A 31 -24.01 1.47 -20.06
N ARG A 32 -23.09 1.73 -19.13
CA ARG A 32 -23.09 2.92 -18.27
C ARG A 32 -21.80 3.70 -18.46
N GLU A 33 -21.90 5.01 -18.56
CA GLU A 33 -20.72 5.87 -18.54
C GLU A 33 -20.22 6.06 -17.10
N CYS A 34 -18.91 5.83 -16.88
CA CYS A 34 -18.24 6.13 -15.64
C CYS A 34 -17.92 7.62 -15.59
N LEU A 35 -18.64 8.36 -14.78
CA LEU A 35 -18.37 9.77 -14.56
C LEU A 35 -17.08 9.96 -13.75
N PRO A 36 -16.35 11.07 -13.97
CA PRO A 36 -15.19 11.40 -13.14
C PRO A 36 -15.55 11.40 -11.66
N ALA A 37 -14.64 10.87 -10.84
CA ALA A 37 -14.83 10.79 -9.41
C ALA A 37 -14.89 12.18 -8.76
N LYS A 38 -15.78 12.36 -7.76
CA LYS A 38 -15.75 13.54 -6.89
C LYS A 38 -14.50 13.53 -6.00
N ALA A 39 -14.07 14.71 -5.54
CA ALA A 39 -12.88 14.85 -4.70
C ALA A 39 -12.88 13.93 -3.47
N THR A 40 -14.02 13.80 -2.77
CA THR A 40 -14.17 12.90 -1.62
C THR A 40 -13.90 11.43 -1.96
N HIS A 41 -14.43 10.95 -3.09
CA HIS A 41 -14.17 9.60 -3.58
C HIS A 41 -12.68 9.42 -3.92
N SER A 42 -12.12 10.34 -4.72
CA SER A 42 -10.73 10.30 -5.15
C SER A 42 -9.74 10.34 -3.98
N THR A 43 -10.01 11.18 -2.97
CA THR A 43 -9.16 11.26 -1.76
C THR A 43 -9.18 9.94 -0.98
N GLN A 44 -10.36 9.35 -0.76
CA GLN A 44 -10.47 8.07 -0.06
C GLN A 44 -9.85 6.93 -0.88
N HIS A 45 -10.06 6.93 -2.19
CA HIS A 45 -9.45 5.99 -3.12
C HIS A 45 -7.90 6.00 -2.99
N SER A 46 -7.29 7.19 -3.06
CA SER A 46 -5.85 7.37 -2.91
C SER A 46 -5.33 6.89 -1.55
N ARG A 47 -6.10 7.08 -0.47
CA ARG A 47 -5.76 6.57 0.86
C ARG A 47 -5.70 5.06 0.89
N VAL A 48 -6.74 4.38 0.40
CA VAL A 48 -6.81 2.92 0.36
C VAL A 48 -5.67 2.34 -0.48
N VAL A 49 -5.41 2.91 -1.66
CA VAL A 49 -4.29 2.49 -2.53
C VAL A 49 -2.94 2.64 -1.83
N LYS A 50 -2.70 3.79 -1.17
CA LYS A 50 -1.44 4.07 -0.45
C LYS A 50 -1.18 3.03 0.64
N VAL A 51 -2.20 2.74 1.46
CA VAL A 51 -2.09 1.80 2.58
C VAL A 51 -1.93 0.37 2.08
N LEU A 52 -2.80 -0.08 1.19
CA LEU A 52 -2.72 -1.44 0.64
C LEU A 52 -1.43 -1.66 -0.14
N GLY A 53 -0.97 -0.66 -0.90
CA GLY A 53 0.30 -0.71 -1.64
C GLY A 53 1.51 -0.92 -0.72
N ALA A 54 1.49 -0.34 0.48
CA ALA A 54 2.53 -0.55 1.48
C ALA A 54 2.43 -1.91 2.19
N TYR A 55 1.21 -2.45 2.35
CA TYR A 55 0.95 -3.70 3.06
C TYR A 55 0.89 -4.93 2.15
N ALA A 56 0.74 -4.79 0.86
CA ALA A 56 0.71 -5.93 -0.06
C ALA A 56 2.05 -6.67 -0.07
N LYS A 57 2.00 -8.01 0.04
CA LYS A 57 3.20 -8.84 -0.13
C LYS A 57 3.78 -8.69 -1.53
N PRO A 58 5.09 -8.95 -1.73
CA PRO A 58 5.76 -8.77 -3.02
C PRO A 58 5.13 -9.53 -4.20
N GLU A 59 4.49 -10.67 -3.94
CA GLU A 59 3.79 -11.48 -4.93
C GLU A 59 2.42 -10.95 -5.33
N TYR A 60 1.96 -9.86 -4.69
CA TYR A 60 0.70 -9.17 -4.99
C TYR A 60 0.93 -7.79 -5.60
N THR A 61 -0.08 -7.27 -6.24
CA THR A 61 -0.16 -5.89 -6.72
C THR A 61 -1.48 -5.28 -6.29
N VAL A 62 -1.47 -3.96 -6.11
CA VAL A 62 -2.67 -3.17 -5.88
C VAL A 62 -2.97 -2.42 -7.16
N ASP A 63 -4.12 -2.66 -7.72
CA ASP A 63 -4.58 -2.01 -8.95
C ASP A 63 -5.82 -1.16 -8.66
N ILE A 64 -6.07 -0.18 -9.52
CA ILE A 64 -7.18 0.77 -9.44
C ILE A 64 -8.01 0.69 -10.70
N ASP A 65 -9.33 0.89 -10.57
CA ASP A 65 -10.27 0.94 -11.69
C ASP A 65 -10.07 -0.22 -12.69
N LEU A 66 -9.79 -1.42 -12.15
CA LEU A 66 -9.45 -2.59 -12.95
C LEU A 66 -10.73 -3.22 -13.51
N LEU A 67 -10.99 -3.00 -14.79
CA LEU A 67 -12.16 -3.53 -15.47
C LEU A 67 -12.10 -5.06 -15.52
N THR A 68 -13.14 -5.71 -15.01
CA THR A 68 -13.23 -7.17 -14.93
C THR A 68 -14.60 -7.64 -15.34
N ARG A 69 -14.65 -8.67 -16.19
CA ARG A 69 -15.89 -9.34 -16.53
C ARG A 69 -16.35 -10.20 -15.37
N GLN A 70 -17.50 -9.88 -14.82
CA GLN A 70 -18.10 -10.61 -13.72
C GLN A 70 -18.99 -11.77 -14.21
N ASP A 71 -19.82 -11.50 -15.23
CA ASP A 71 -20.63 -12.48 -15.95
C ASP A 71 -21.03 -11.95 -17.34
N GLU A 72 -22.01 -12.58 -17.99
CA GLU A 72 -22.43 -12.20 -19.36
C GLU A 72 -23.02 -10.79 -19.46
N ASP A 73 -23.68 -10.33 -18.40
CA ASP A 73 -24.39 -9.04 -18.34
C ASP A 73 -23.65 -7.98 -17.51
N ASN A 74 -22.47 -8.32 -16.99
CA ASN A 74 -21.76 -7.44 -16.07
C ASN A 74 -20.25 -7.42 -16.33
N ASN A 75 -19.76 -6.23 -16.64
CA ASN A 75 -18.34 -5.91 -16.79
C ASN A 75 -18.09 -4.53 -16.17
N PHE A 76 -17.44 -4.50 -15.00
CA PHE A 76 -17.19 -3.27 -14.26
C PHE A 76 -15.87 -3.34 -13.49
N ALA A 77 -15.33 -2.18 -13.15
CA ALA A 77 -14.12 -2.02 -12.39
C ALA A 77 -14.40 -1.92 -10.89
N SER A 78 -13.59 -2.59 -10.06
CA SER A 78 -13.51 -2.27 -8.64
C SER A 78 -12.66 -1.01 -8.44
N ASP A 79 -13.03 -0.15 -7.48
CA ASP A 79 -12.28 1.08 -7.22
C ASP A 79 -10.82 0.76 -6.87
N VAL A 80 -10.57 -0.19 -5.95
CA VAL A 80 -9.24 -0.68 -5.60
C VAL A 80 -9.29 -2.19 -5.44
N CYS A 81 -8.29 -2.88 -5.93
CA CYS A 81 -8.18 -4.31 -5.71
C CYS A 81 -6.76 -4.78 -5.40
N VAL A 82 -6.66 -5.94 -4.78
CA VAL A 82 -5.41 -6.66 -4.56
C VAL A 82 -5.49 -7.98 -5.31
N ARG A 83 -4.53 -8.25 -6.17
CA ARG A 83 -4.41 -9.51 -6.91
C ARG A 83 -2.98 -10.02 -6.97
N ARG A 84 -2.81 -11.28 -7.32
CA ARG A 84 -1.48 -11.84 -7.58
C ARG A 84 -0.85 -11.17 -8.80
N ARG A 85 0.47 -11.00 -8.77
CA ARG A 85 1.26 -10.57 -9.92
C ARG A 85 1.36 -11.70 -10.95
N GLY A 86 1.48 -11.30 -12.22
CA GLY A 86 1.66 -12.24 -13.33
C GLY A 86 0.35 -12.77 -13.89
N PHE A 87 0.44 -13.93 -14.55
CA PHE A 87 -0.65 -14.55 -15.28
C PHE A 87 -1.06 -15.88 -14.64
N ASP A 88 -2.35 -16.15 -14.63
CA ASP A 88 -2.89 -17.45 -14.22
C ASP A 88 -2.56 -18.49 -15.32
N PRO A 89 -1.78 -19.54 -15.01
CA PRO A 89 -1.39 -20.56 -16.01
C PRO A 89 -2.58 -21.36 -16.56
N LYS A 90 -3.76 -21.24 -15.97
CA LYS A 90 -4.98 -21.90 -16.45
C LYS A 90 -5.69 -21.13 -17.56
N THR A 91 -5.58 -19.81 -17.53
CA THR A 91 -6.30 -18.93 -18.45
C THR A 91 -5.36 -18.16 -19.38
N ASP A 92 -4.05 -18.18 -19.09
CA ASP A 92 -3.03 -17.33 -19.73
C ASP A 92 -3.36 -15.85 -19.67
N ASP A 93 -4.08 -15.46 -18.62
CA ASP A 93 -4.51 -14.10 -18.38
C ASP A 93 -4.13 -13.64 -16.97
N ARG A 94 -4.30 -12.35 -16.64
CA ARG A 94 -4.05 -11.86 -15.31
C ARG A 94 -4.89 -12.61 -14.27
N TYR A 95 -4.37 -12.72 -13.06
CA TYR A 95 -5.17 -13.25 -11.96
C TYR A 95 -6.38 -12.39 -11.67
N LEU A 96 -7.48 -13.03 -11.27
CA LEU A 96 -8.64 -12.36 -10.70
C LEU A 96 -8.25 -11.64 -9.40
N GLU A 97 -9.01 -10.65 -9.02
CA GLU A 97 -8.90 -9.96 -7.75
C GLU A 97 -9.10 -10.94 -6.58
N ASP A 98 -8.13 -10.98 -5.66
CA ASP A 98 -8.28 -11.69 -4.39
C ASP A 98 -9.16 -10.89 -3.42
N VAL A 99 -8.93 -9.58 -3.37
CA VAL A 99 -9.64 -8.64 -2.50
C VAL A 99 -10.04 -7.42 -3.32
N ALA A 100 -11.26 -6.96 -3.17
CA ALA A 100 -11.77 -5.74 -3.82
C ALA A 100 -12.33 -4.75 -2.79
N PHE A 101 -12.17 -3.46 -3.08
CA PHE A 101 -12.72 -2.35 -2.30
C PHE A 101 -13.56 -1.46 -3.21
N GLU A 102 -14.74 -1.10 -2.73
CA GLU A 102 -15.66 -0.12 -3.35
C GLU A 102 -15.77 1.11 -2.44
N ILE A 103 -15.61 2.29 -2.99
CA ILE A 103 -15.72 3.55 -2.25
C ILE A 103 -17.04 4.22 -2.59
N LYS A 104 -17.98 4.10 -1.68
CA LYS A 104 -19.34 4.55 -1.88
C LYS A 104 -19.51 6.02 -1.54
N ALA A 105 -19.46 6.90 -2.53
CA ALA A 105 -19.78 8.32 -2.38
C ALA A 105 -21.24 8.64 -2.70
N THR A 106 -21.72 8.30 -3.89
CA THR A 106 -23.06 8.67 -4.41
C THR A 106 -23.84 7.48 -4.95
N GLN A 107 -23.24 6.33 -5.04
CA GLN A 107 -23.86 5.10 -5.54
C GLN A 107 -25.07 4.70 -4.71
N ARG A 108 -26.08 4.11 -5.36
CA ARG A 108 -27.23 3.53 -4.66
C ARG A 108 -26.78 2.29 -3.86
N ALA A 109 -27.34 2.13 -2.66
CA ALA A 109 -27.00 0.97 -1.81
C ALA A 109 -27.25 -0.38 -2.52
N GLY A 110 -28.32 -0.48 -3.29
CA GLY A 110 -28.64 -1.69 -4.05
C GLY A 110 -27.62 -2.02 -5.16
N ASP A 111 -27.04 -1.02 -5.81
CA ASP A 111 -26.02 -1.25 -6.84
C ASP A 111 -24.71 -1.72 -6.20
N LEU A 112 -24.30 -1.15 -5.05
CA LEU A 112 -23.14 -1.61 -4.30
C LEU A 112 -23.27 -3.07 -3.88
N THR A 113 -24.44 -3.44 -3.32
CA THR A 113 -24.70 -4.82 -2.90
C THR A 113 -24.69 -5.79 -4.07
N GLU A 114 -25.24 -5.40 -5.21
CA GLU A 114 -25.21 -6.24 -6.42
C GLU A 114 -23.79 -6.41 -6.97
N ARG A 115 -22.99 -5.35 -7.00
CA ARG A 115 -21.56 -5.45 -7.38
C ARG A 115 -20.82 -6.42 -6.47
N ALA A 116 -21.03 -6.34 -5.16
CA ALA A 116 -20.41 -7.25 -4.20
C ALA A 116 -20.81 -8.71 -4.41
N ARG A 117 -22.10 -8.97 -4.69
CA ARG A 117 -22.60 -10.31 -5.04
C ARG A 117 -21.94 -10.86 -6.30
N LEU A 118 -21.83 -10.03 -7.32
CA LEU A 118 -21.24 -10.41 -8.61
C LEU A 118 -19.76 -10.75 -8.44
N MET A 119 -18.99 -9.89 -7.78
CA MET A 119 -17.57 -10.13 -7.50
C MET A 119 -17.38 -11.41 -6.68
N ALA A 120 -18.14 -11.62 -5.61
CA ALA A 120 -18.05 -12.82 -4.79
C ALA A 120 -18.41 -14.10 -5.58
N ARG A 121 -19.46 -14.06 -6.40
CA ARG A 121 -19.84 -15.18 -7.30
C ARG A 121 -18.77 -15.45 -8.36
N ARG A 122 -18.09 -14.41 -8.85
CA ARG A 122 -16.99 -14.54 -9.80
C ARG A 122 -15.78 -15.22 -9.18
N GLY A 123 -15.59 -15.13 -7.87
CA GLY A 123 -14.50 -15.74 -7.13
C GLY A 123 -13.60 -14.76 -6.39
N VAL A 124 -13.93 -13.47 -6.36
CA VAL A 124 -13.27 -12.51 -5.48
C VAL A 124 -13.52 -12.94 -4.04
N ARG A 125 -12.44 -13.20 -3.32
CA ARG A 125 -12.48 -13.85 -2.00
C ARG A 125 -13.07 -12.94 -0.92
N ARG A 126 -12.77 -11.65 -0.96
CA ARG A 126 -13.27 -10.65 -0.02
C ARG A 126 -13.63 -9.37 -0.75
N VAL A 127 -14.80 -8.85 -0.48
CA VAL A 127 -15.26 -7.57 -1.03
C VAL A 127 -15.58 -6.63 0.12
N PHE A 128 -14.95 -5.49 0.10
CA PHE A 128 -15.12 -4.43 1.08
C PHE A 128 -15.79 -3.20 0.48
N ALA A 129 -16.44 -2.40 1.34
CA ALA A 129 -16.95 -1.09 0.95
C ALA A 129 -16.66 -0.05 2.04
N ILE A 130 -16.34 1.16 1.62
CA ILE A 130 -16.13 2.31 2.50
C ILE A 130 -17.10 3.42 2.09
N PRO A 131 -18.20 3.63 2.83
CA PRO A 131 -19.06 4.78 2.61
C PRO A 131 -18.30 6.07 2.93
N VAL A 132 -18.41 7.07 2.05
CA VAL A 132 -17.76 8.38 2.27
C VAL A 132 -18.77 9.51 2.16
N LYS A 133 -18.57 10.53 2.98
CA LYS A 133 -19.29 11.79 2.96
C LYS A 133 -18.28 12.93 3.00
N GLY A 134 -18.65 14.08 2.46
CA GLY A 134 -17.80 15.26 2.49
C GLY A 134 -18.30 16.32 1.52
N ASP A 135 -17.58 17.44 1.48
CA ASP A 135 -17.82 18.48 0.51
C ASP A 135 -17.26 18.16 -0.89
N ASP A 136 -17.64 18.95 -1.87
CA ASP A 136 -17.20 18.75 -3.26
C ASP A 136 -15.69 19.06 -3.44
N ALA A 137 -15.06 19.74 -2.48
CA ALA A 137 -13.63 20.01 -2.48
C ALA A 137 -12.78 18.92 -1.80
N GLY A 138 -13.42 17.97 -1.10
CA GLY A 138 -12.76 16.86 -0.42
C GLY A 138 -12.05 17.19 0.89
N TYR A 139 -12.16 18.45 1.37
CA TYR A 139 -11.50 18.87 2.61
C TYR A 139 -12.14 18.30 3.88
N ASN A 140 -13.48 18.12 3.85
CA ASN A 140 -14.24 17.60 4.99
C ASN A 140 -14.64 16.13 4.74
N LEU A 141 -13.70 15.31 4.27
CA LEU A 141 -13.93 13.89 4.05
C LEU A 141 -14.13 13.16 5.38
N VAL A 142 -15.27 12.51 5.52
CA VAL A 142 -15.57 11.56 6.60
C VAL A 142 -15.79 10.21 5.96
N ALA A 143 -14.89 9.27 6.23
CA ALA A 143 -15.11 7.87 5.91
C ALA A 143 -16.05 7.25 6.94
N GLY A 144 -17.00 6.47 6.48
CA GLY A 144 -17.82 5.61 7.33
C GLY A 144 -17.06 4.35 7.73
N PRO A 145 -17.73 3.43 8.46
CA PRO A 145 -17.09 2.18 8.84
C PRO A 145 -16.74 1.33 7.61
N LEU A 146 -15.68 0.51 7.73
CA LEU A 146 -15.40 -0.53 6.76
C LEU A 146 -16.50 -1.58 6.80
N LEU A 147 -17.06 -1.88 5.64
CA LEU A 147 -18.06 -2.93 5.45
C LEU A 147 -17.41 -4.09 4.69
N GLU A 148 -17.72 -5.34 5.06
CA GLU A 148 -17.29 -6.54 4.36
C GLU A 148 -18.51 -7.35 3.93
N TRP A 149 -18.57 -7.71 2.66
CA TRP A 149 -19.63 -8.53 2.12
C TRP A 149 -19.53 -9.97 2.64
N GLN A 150 -20.64 -10.49 3.14
CA GLN A 150 -20.77 -11.86 3.64
C GLN A 150 -21.67 -12.68 2.70
N PRO A 151 -21.09 -13.42 1.72
CA PRO A 151 -21.90 -14.10 0.70
C PRO A 151 -22.92 -15.09 1.28
N GLU A 152 -22.58 -15.75 2.40
CA GLU A 152 -23.42 -16.77 3.04
C GLU A 152 -24.66 -16.16 3.70
N ARG A 153 -24.61 -14.88 4.06
CA ARG A 153 -25.69 -14.14 4.72
C ARG A 153 -26.42 -13.19 3.79
N ASP A 154 -25.83 -12.94 2.60
CA ASP A 154 -26.28 -11.93 1.66
C ASP A 154 -26.38 -10.53 2.30
N ASP A 155 -25.43 -10.18 3.17
CA ASP A 155 -25.42 -8.96 3.98
C ASP A 155 -24.01 -8.42 4.22
N TRP A 156 -23.93 -7.20 4.73
CA TRP A 156 -22.70 -6.50 5.05
C TRP A 156 -22.36 -6.63 6.54
N LYS A 157 -21.18 -7.17 6.85
CA LYS A 157 -20.56 -7.07 8.19
C LYS A 157 -19.93 -5.68 8.32
N THR A 158 -20.21 -5.00 9.43
CA THR A 158 -19.52 -3.76 9.81
C THR A 158 -18.30 -4.10 10.68
N TRP A 159 -17.15 -3.56 10.34
CA TRP A 159 -15.93 -3.66 11.12
C TRP A 159 -15.81 -2.50 12.12
N GLY A 160 -15.29 -2.78 13.31
CA GLY A 160 -14.92 -1.77 14.29
C GLY A 160 -13.60 -1.07 13.88
N GLU A 161 -13.46 0.19 14.22
CA GLU A 161 -12.28 1.00 13.85
C GLU A 161 -10.97 0.39 14.39
N HIS A 162 -10.99 -0.17 15.60
CA HIS A 162 -9.80 -0.74 16.27
C HIS A 162 -9.54 -2.22 15.92
N GLU A 163 -10.36 -2.82 15.06
CA GLU A 163 -10.14 -4.20 14.61
C GLU A 163 -8.95 -4.27 13.66
N LEU A 164 -8.39 -5.48 13.55
CA LEU A 164 -7.27 -5.77 12.66
C LEU A 164 -7.76 -6.58 11.46
N LEU A 165 -7.50 -6.06 10.28
CA LEU A 165 -7.71 -6.79 9.02
C LEU A 165 -6.51 -7.71 8.80
N GLU A 166 -6.71 -8.99 8.97
CA GLU A 166 -5.76 -10.04 8.60
C GLU A 166 -6.14 -10.62 7.25
N ASP A 167 -5.17 -10.70 6.35
CA ASP A 167 -5.36 -11.28 5.03
C ASP A 167 -4.07 -11.90 4.49
N PRO A 168 -4.15 -13.06 3.81
CA PRO A 168 -2.98 -13.72 3.22
C PRO A 168 -2.20 -12.86 2.22
N CYS A 169 -2.82 -11.88 1.59
CA CYS A 169 -2.16 -10.98 0.64
C CYS A 169 -1.36 -9.85 1.32
N LEU A 170 -1.52 -9.65 2.64
CA LEU A 170 -0.86 -8.58 3.40
C LEU A 170 0.37 -9.10 4.15
N ILE A 171 1.36 -8.23 4.34
CA ILE A 171 2.59 -8.53 5.10
C ILE A 171 2.34 -8.73 6.60
N GLY A 172 1.20 -8.27 7.11
CA GLY A 172 0.81 -8.38 8.51
C GLY A 172 -0.57 -7.80 8.76
N PRO A 173 -1.06 -7.86 10.02
CA PRO A 173 -2.33 -7.27 10.39
C PRO A 173 -2.37 -5.77 10.13
N LEU A 174 -3.44 -5.31 9.47
CA LEU A 174 -3.68 -3.90 9.14
C LEU A 174 -4.80 -3.36 10.02
N ARG A 175 -4.55 -2.27 10.74
CA ARG A 175 -5.60 -1.59 11.51
C ARG A 175 -6.65 -0.99 10.56
N ILE A 176 -7.92 -1.20 10.87
CA ILE A 176 -9.02 -0.67 10.03
C ILE A 176 -8.96 0.85 9.94
N GLU A 177 -8.61 1.54 11.02
CA GLU A 177 -8.43 3.00 11.04
C GLU A 177 -7.51 3.52 9.94
N ALA A 178 -6.46 2.78 9.61
CA ALA A 178 -5.53 3.16 8.54
C ALA A 178 -6.20 3.26 7.16
N LEU A 179 -7.30 2.56 6.94
CA LEU A 179 -8.08 2.67 5.71
C LEU A 179 -9.06 3.84 5.74
N LEU A 180 -9.37 4.40 6.92
CA LEU A 180 -10.46 5.38 7.13
C LEU A 180 -9.94 6.78 7.44
N ASP A 181 -8.84 6.89 8.18
CA ASP A 181 -8.25 8.15 8.64
C ASP A 181 -6.92 8.47 7.94
N ALA A 182 -6.64 9.75 7.72
CA ALA A 182 -5.45 10.19 6.98
C ALA A 182 -4.15 10.03 7.79
N VAL A 183 -4.21 10.35 9.08
CA VAL A 183 -3.04 10.28 9.98
C VAL A 183 -2.67 8.83 10.24
N GLU A 184 -3.66 7.99 10.52
CA GLU A 184 -3.47 6.55 10.72
C GLU A 184 -2.96 5.87 9.44
N ALA A 185 -3.39 6.32 8.27
CA ALA A 185 -2.89 5.84 6.98
C ALA A 185 -1.38 6.12 6.81
N GLU A 186 -0.93 7.32 7.17
CA GLU A 186 0.48 7.69 7.08
C GLU A 186 1.33 6.88 8.06
N GLU A 187 0.87 6.74 9.29
CA GLU A 187 1.55 5.94 10.30
C GLU A 187 1.65 4.46 9.89
N ALA A 188 0.57 3.90 9.33
CA ALA A 188 0.54 2.54 8.84
C ALA A 188 1.55 2.31 7.71
N VAL A 189 1.64 3.24 6.74
CA VAL A 189 2.63 3.16 5.65
C VAL A 189 4.06 3.16 6.19
N VAL A 190 4.38 4.05 7.14
CA VAL A 190 5.71 4.09 7.77
C VAL A 190 6.01 2.76 8.46
N LYS A 191 5.07 2.22 9.24
CA LYS A 191 5.23 0.92 9.90
C LYS A 191 5.45 -0.22 8.89
N ALA A 192 4.71 -0.23 7.79
CA ALA A 192 4.87 -1.24 6.75
C ALA A 192 6.24 -1.17 6.07
N VAL A 193 6.73 0.03 5.74
CA VAL A 193 8.06 0.24 5.14
C VAL A 193 9.16 -0.25 6.08
N ILE A 194 9.07 0.05 7.38
CA ILE A 194 10.02 -0.44 8.40
C ILE A 194 9.96 -1.98 8.48
N ALA A 195 8.75 -2.55 8.57
CA ALA A 195 8.55 -4.00 8.70
C ALA A 195 9.01 -4.79 7.46
N SER A 196 8.98 -4.18 6.27
CA SER A 196 9.40 -4.82 5.02
C SER A 196 10.91 -5.01 4.89
N ASN A 197 11.72 -4.48 5.82
CA ASN A 197 13.19 -4.44 5.73
C ASN A 197 13.68 -3.92 4.37
N HIS A 198 13.02 -2.89 3.84
CA HIS A 198 13.35 -2.36 2.53
C HIS A 198 14.83 -1.94 2.47
N PRO A 199 15.60 -2.33 1.42
CA PRO A 199 17.04 -2.04 1.35
C PRO A 199 17.41 -0.56 1.53
N ALA A 200 16.55 0.37 1.10
CA ALA A 200 16.74 1.80 1.31
C ALA A 200 16.67 2.20 2.79
N MET A 201 15.82 1.51 3.59
CA MET A 201 15.76 1.76 5.05
C MET A 201 17.02 1.24 5.73
N ALA A 202 17.47 0.03 5.40
CA ALA A 202 18.72 -0.50 5.95
C ALA A 202 19.92 0.40 5.62
N LYS A 203 19.97 0.97 4.42
CA LYS A 203 20.99 1.94 4.04
C LYS A 203 20.88 3.23 4.85
N HIS A 204 19.67 3.78 4.97
CA HIS A 204 19.43 4.99 5.77
C HIS A 204 19.83 4.79 7.24
N ASP A 205 19.46 3.64 7.84
CA ASP A 205 19.81 3.32 9.23
C ASP A 205 21.33 3.24 9.41
N ALA A 206 22.04 2.62 8.47
CA ALA A 206 23.50 2.59 8.49
C ALA A 206 24.12 3.99 8.40
N GLU A 207 23.61 4.84 7.51
CA GLU A 207 24.03 6.26 7.36
C GLU A 207 23.78 7.05 8.66
N MET A 208 22.63 6.84 9.31
CA MET A 208 22.30 7.50 10.59
C MET A 208 23.18 7.03 11.74
N VAL A 209 23.53 5.73 11.80
CA VAL A 209 24.48 5.20 12.77
C VAL A 209 25.86 5.85 12.58
N GLN A 210 26.35 5.91 11.36
CA GLN A 210 27.62 6.58 11.04
C GLN A 210 27.60 8.07 11.40
N PHE A 211 26.51 8.78 11.08
CA PHE A 211 26.33 10.16 11.48
C PHE A 211 26.39 10.33 13.01
N GLY A 212 25.67 9.48 13.75
CA GLY A 212 25.71 9.47 15.21
C GLY A 212 27.12 9.23 15.76
N LYS A 213 27.90 8.31 15.18
CA LYS A 213 29.28 8.04 15.58
C LYS A 213 30.19 9.25 15.31
N ARG A 214 30.07 9.93 14.17
CA ARG A 214 30.82 11.15 13.86
C ARG A 214 30.55 12.25 14.88
N LEU A 215 29.26 12.51 15.15
CA LEU A 215 28.86 13.50 16.14
C LEU A 215 29.36 13.18 17.55
N ALA A 216 29.26 11.92 17.98
CA ALA A 216 29.77 11.48 19.27
C ALA A 216 31.30 11.64 19.36
N LEU A 217 32.02 11.32 18.28
CA LEU A 217 33.46 11.48 18.23
C LEU A 217 33.87 12.96 18.40
N GLU A 218 33.26 13.88 17.70
CA GLU A 218 33.48 15.31 17.86
C GLU A 218 33.21 15.79 19.29
N GLN A 219 32.08 15.37 19.90
CA GLN A 219 31.73 15.72 21.26
C GLN A 219 32.75 15.21 22.29
N ILE A 220 33.25 13.98 22.11
CA ILE A 220 34.26 13.40 22.99
C ILE A 220 35.58 14.18 22.89
N LEU A 221 36.01 14.46 21.64
CA LEU A 221 37.27 15.22 21.41
C LEU A 221 37.17 16.64 21.99
N GLU A 222 36.07 17.33 21.84
CA GLU A 222 35.82 18.65 22.46
C GLU A 222 35.81 18.58 24.00
N ALA A 223 35.11 17.59 24.58
CA ALA A 223 35.06 17.40 26.03
C ALA A 223 36.46 17.14 26.61
N ARG A 224 37.32 16.48 25.85
CA ARG A 224 38.74 16.22 26.22
C ARG A 224 39.66 17.38 25.90
N ARG A 225 39.12 18.49 25.37
CA ARG A 225 39.86 19.71 24.97
C ARG A 225 40.92 19.44 23.87
N LEU A 226 40.70 18.42 23.03
CA LEU A 226 41.46 18.18 21.83
C LEU A 226 40.91 19.09 20.70
N ARG A 227 41.77 19.94 20.17
CA ARG A 227 41.31 20.98 19.23
C ARG A 227 40.89 20.40 17.89
N LEU A 228 39.61 20.54 17.55
CA LEU A 228 39.07 20.20 16.25
C LEU A 228 39.31 21.38 15.28
N ASP A 229 40.29 21.30 14.43
CA ASP A 229 40.48 22.20 13.31
C ASP A 229 39.68 21.71 12.08
N ALA A 230 39.74 22.48 10.99
CA ALA A 230 38.99 22.14 9.78
C ALA A 230 39.45 20.83 9.11
N GLU A 231 40.73 20.49 9.24
CA GLU A 231 41.30 19.27 8.68
C GLU A 231 40.78 18.03 9.42
N VAL A 232 40.81 18.08 10.74
CA VAL A 232 40.28 16.99 11.60
C VAL A 232 38.78 16.79 11.39
N ARG A 233 37.99 17.88 11.32
CA ARG A 233 36.56 17.79 11.01
C ARG A 233 36.32 17.17 9.65
N GLY A 234 37.03 17.61 8.62
CA GLY A 234 36.94 17.02 7.26
C GLY A 234 37.27 15.52 7.28
N ARG A 235 38.32 15.10 8.03
CA ARG A 235 38.66 13.69 8.15
C ARG A 235 37.57 12.85 8.81
N ILE A 236 36.87 13.40 9.82
CA ILE A 236 35.76 12.73 10.49
C ILE A 236 34.55 12.66 9.55
N ASP A 237 34.21 13.79 8.89
CA ASP A 237 33.03 13.88 8.01
C ASP A 237 33.15 12.96 6.78
N ASP A 238 34.34 12.87 6.19
CA ASP A 238 34.60 12.06 5.00
C ASP A 238 34.72 10.55 5.30
N CYS A 239 34.82 10.16 6.59
CA CYS A 239 34.94 8.77 6.96
C CYS A 239 33.61 8.03 6.78
N THR A 240 33.58 7.07 5.85
CA THR A 240 32.45 6.21 5.55
C THR A 240 32.61 4.78 6.06
N ASP A 241 33.74 4.46 6.67
CA ASP A 241 34.04 3.14 7.24
C ASP A 241 33.60 3.09 8.71
N ASP A 242 32.60 2.24 8.97
CA ASP A 242 31.98 2.09 10.29
C ASP A 242 32.95 1.53 11.35
N ASP A 243 33.85 0.64 10.95
CA ASP A 243 34.85 0.05 11.83
C ASP A 243 35.94 1.07 12.17
N VAL A 244 36.29 1.92 11.23
CA VAL A 244 37.24 3.03 11.47
C VAL A 244 36.64 4.03 12.47
N LEU A 245 35.40 4.44 12.27
CA LEU A 245 34.70 5.35 13.18
C LEU A 245 34.58 4.75 14.58
N SER A 246 34.30 3.46 14.70
CA SER A 246 34.21 2.78 15.99
C SER A 246 35.58 2.77 16.71
N ARG A 247 36.66 2.44 16.03
CA ARG A 247 38.03 2.49 16.59
C ARG A 247 38.40 3.90 17.04
N TRP A 248 38.07 4.93 16.25
CA TRP A 248 38.35 6.32 16.65
C TRP A 248 37.55 6.71 17.90
N LEU A 249 36.30 6.31 18.02
CA LEU A 249 35.49 6.54 19.23
C LEU A 249 36.09 5.88 20.46
N GLU A 250 36.50 4.62 20.37
CA GLU A 250 37.13 3.90 21.48
C GLU A 250 38.45 4.58 21.92
N ARG A 251 39.27 4.94 20.95
CA ARG A 251 40.55 5.63 21.25
C ARG A 251 40.31 7.03 21.82
N ALA A 252 39.36 7.78 21.29
CA ALA A 252 39.04 9.13 21.75
C ALA A 252 38.68 9.18 23.24
N ALA A 253 38.09 8.11 23.78
CA ALA A 253 37.74 8.03 25.22
C ALA A 253 38.94 8.20 26.13
N THR A 254 40.14 7.79 25.73
CA THR A 254 41.36 7.79 26.56
C THR A 254 42.52 8.60 25.97
N ALA A 255 42.44 9.05 24.73
CA ALA A 255 43.48 9.75 24.00
C ALA A 255 43.94 11.05 24.69
N ASN A 256 45.24 11.33 24.66
CA ASN A 256 45.82 12.59 25.11
C ASN A 256 46.15 13.55 23.96
N SER A 257 46.18 13.04 22.73
CA SER A 257 46.41 13.80 21.51
C SER A 257 45.53 13.32 20.35
N LEU A 258 45.40 14.11 19.30
CA LEU A 258 44.69 13.69 18.07
C LEU A 258 45.43 12.54 17.36
N ALA A 259 46.74 12.48 17.44
CA ALA A 259 47.54 11.37 16.91
C ALA A 259 47.13 10.03 17.55
N ASP A 260 46.87 10.02 18.86
CA ASP A 260 46.43 8.80 19.56
C ASP A 260 45.10 8.27 19.06
N VAL A 261 44.26 9.14 18.45
CA VAL A 261 42.94 8.78 17.91
C VAL A 261 43.04 8.29 16.47
N PHE A 262 43.76 9.06 15.64
CA PHE A 262 43.69 8.94 14.18
C PHE A 262 44.87 8.20 13.54
N ASP A 263 45.98 8.03 14.22
CA ASP A 263 47.10 7.32 13.63
C ASP A 263 46.86 5.81 13.66
N ASP A 264 46.74 5.23 12.47
CA ASP A 264 46.80 3.78 12.30
C ASP A 264 48.26 3.36 12.40
N ALA A 265 48.62 2.75 13.53
CA ALA A 265 49.92 2.15 13.75
C ALA A 265 50.10 0.86 12.95
#